data_b6e5ec82b404caae6fa4677ad363f71b
#
_entry.id   b6e5ec82b404caae6fa4677ad363f71b
#
_cell.length_a   1.000
_cell.length_b   1.000
_cell.length_c   1.000
_cell.angle_alpha   90.00
_cell.angle_beta   90.00
_cell.angle_gamma   90.00
#
_symmetry.space_group_name_H-M   'P 1'
#
loop_
_entity.id
_entity.type
_entity.pdbx_description
1 polymer ?
#
loop_
_entity_poly.entity_id
_entity_poly.type
_entity_poly.pdbx_seq_one_letter_code
_entity_poly.pdbx_strand_id
1 'polypeptide(L)'
;YIKSERMAEMRPFLGGGDMIREVTKDTVIYNDAPMKFEAGTPGIVPTIGLGVALDYMMGVGLENIAAHEAELRDYAGFRLAGLTWLQVQGTAPDKAAIFSFTMDGAAHAHDISTILDKKGVAVRAGQHCCGPLMAHLGQTATCRASFGMYNTKAEVDVLVEALELAHDLFA
;
A
#
# COMPACT_ATOMS: atom_id res chain seq x y z
N TYR A 1 -10.60 -8.90 10.94
CA TYR A 1 -11.98 -9.36 11.21
C TYR A 1 -12.03 -10.88 11.39
N ILE A 2 -12.71 -11.35 12.43
CA ILE A 2 -12.94 -12.77 12.70
C ILE A 2 -14.45 -12.99 12.88
N LYS A 3 -15.01 -13.99 12.21
CA LYS A 3 -16.40 -14.39 12.42
C LYS A 3 -16.59 -14.97 13.81
N SER A 4 -17.66 -14.59 14.51
CA SER A 4 -17.90 -14.97 15.91
C SER A 4 -17.90 -16.49 16.14
N GLU A 5 -18.44 -17.26 15.18
CA GLU A 5 -18.47 -18.73 15.27
C GLU A 5 -17.06 -19.37 15.24
N ARG A 6 -16.06 -18.66 14.68
CA ARG A 6 -14.67 -19.13 14.61
C ARG A 6 -13.86 -18.75 15.84
N MET A 7 -14.26 -17.71 16.55
CA MET A 7 -13.52 -17.24 17.71
C MET A 7 -13.38 -18.28 18.81
N ALA A 8 -14.39 -19.15 18.99
CA ALA A 8 -14.37 -20.20 20.00
C ALA A 8 -13.27 -21.24 19.74
N GLU A 9 -13.03 -21.60 18.48
CA GLU A 9 -12.08 -22.62 18.05
C GLU A 9 -10.64 -22.10 17.98
N MET A 10 -10.46 -20.78 17.85
CA MET A 10 -9.14 -20.16 17.70
C MET A 10 -8.42 -20.03 19.04
N ARG A 11 -7.11 -20.24 19.01
CA ARG A 11 -6.22 -19.93 20.13
C ARG A 11 -5.70 -18.51 20.03
N PRO A 12 -5.49 -17.82 21.16
CA PRO A 12 -4.75 -16.55 21.16
C PRO A 12 -3.34 -16.73 20.54
N PHE A 13 -2.90 -15.72 19.78
CA PHE A 13 -1.56 -15.71 19.21
C PHE A 13 -0.53 -15.06 20.15
N LEU A 14 -0.94 -13.98 20.82
CA LEU A 14 -0.14 -13.27 21.82
C LEU A 14 -0.67 -13.55 23.22
N GLY A 15 0.17 -13.39 24.24
CA GLY A 15 -0.22 -13.42 25.64
C GLY A 15 -0.02 -12.05 26.29
N GLY A 16 -0.93 -11.67 27.20
CA GLY A 16 -0.84 -10.40 27.92
C GLY A 16 -1.96 -10.24 28.95
N GLY A 17 -1.97 -9.09 29.62
CA GLY A 17 -3.03 -8.72 30.57
C GLY A 17 -4.40 -8.63 29.91
N ASP A 18 -5.43 -8.62 30.73
CA ASP A 18 -6.85 -8.50 30.37
C ASP A 18 -7.47 -9.65 29.57
N MET A 19 -6.69 -10.38 28.79
CA MET A 19 -7.15 -11.52 28.00
C MET A 19 -7.30 -12.83 28.79
N ILE A 20 -6.87 -12.86 30.02
CA ILE A 20 -6.85 -14.06 30.89
C ILE A 20 -7.86 -13.95 32.00
N ARG A 21 -8.50 -15.07 32.33
CA ARG A 21 -9.39 -15.22 33.51
C ARG A 21 -8.62 -15.77 34.70
N GLU A 22 -7.79 -16.77 34.45
CA GLU A 22 -6.97 -17.42 35.46
C GLU A 22 -5.66 -17.90 34.85
N VAL A 23 -4.56 -17.77 35.60
CA VAL A 23 -3.26 -18.33 35.28
C VAL A 23 -2.74 -19.12 36.48
N THR A 24 -2.45 -20.39 36.30
CA THR A 24 -1.73 -21.23 37.22
C THR A 24 -0.35 -21.60 36.69
N LYS A 25 0.41 -22.36 37.45
CA LYS A 25 1.72 -22.86 37.00
C LYS A 25 1.62 -23.71 35.73
N ASP A 26 0.53 -24.44 35.56
CA ASP A 26 0.37 -25.47 34.54
C ASP A 26 -0.72 -25.15 33.49
N THR A 27 -1.59 -24.15 33.79
CA THR A 27 -2.75 -23.83 32.94
C THR A 27 -2.98 -22.33 32.80
N VAL A 28 -3.52 -21.95 31.63
CA VAL A 28 -4.03 -20.60 31.35
C VAL A 28 -5.46 -20.72 30.88
N ILE A 29 -6.39 -20.05 31.60
CA ILE A 29 -7.80 -19.94 31.22
C ILE A 29 -7.98 -18.53 30.67
N TYR A 30 -8.37 -18.43 29.39
CA TYR A 30 -8.62 -17.16 28.73
C TYR A 30 -10.03 -16.64 28.99
N ASN A 31 -10.20 -15.34 28.89
CA ASN A 31 -11.51 -14.70 28.82
C ASN A 31 -12.26 -15.11 27.55
N ASP A 32 -13.53 -14.77 27.48
CA ASP A 32 -14.34 -14.95 26.29
C ASP A 32 -13.90 -13.96 25.18
N ALA A 33 -14.22 -14.29 23.94
CA ALA A 33 -13.99 -13.36 22.84
C ALA A 33 -14.89 -12.11 22.99
N PRO A 34 -14.43 -10.90 22.62
CA PRO A 34 -13.17 -10.62 21.89
C PRO A 34 -11.93 -10.54 22.79
N MET A 35 -12.08 -10.37 24.12
CA MET A 35 -10.97 -10.10 25.04
C MET A 35 -9.86 -11.16 25.01
N LYS A 36 -10.20 -12.43 24.76
CA LYS A 36 -9.17 -13.49 24.63
C LYS A 36 -8.13 -13.25 23.53
N PHE A 37 -8.36 -12.30 22.60
CA PHE A 37 -7.44 -11.95 21.52
C PHE A 37 -6.75 -10.60 21.75
N GLU A 38 -7.06 -9.91 22.83
CA GLU A 38 -6.55 -8.57 23.15
C GLU A 38 -5.48 -8.67 24.23
N ALA A 39 -4.23 -8.81 23.83
CA ALA A 39 -3.10 -8.97 24.74
C ALA A 39 -2.64 -7.62 25.33
N GLY A 40 -3.16 -7.26 26.51
CA GLY A 40 -2.88 -6.01 27.21
C GLY A 40 -3.75 -4.84 26.73
N THR A 41 -3.41 -3.64 27.20
CA THR A 41 -4.16 -2.42 26.84
C THR A 41 -4.18 -2.21 25.33
N PRO A 42 -5.36 -2.09 24.70
CA PRO A 42 -5.46 -1.88 23.27
C PRO A 42 -4.90 -0.52 22.86
N GLY A 43 -4.57 -0.36 21.60
CA GLY A 43 -4.16 0.91 21.02
C GLY A 43 -5.33 1.90 20.95
N ILE A 44 -5.64 2.59 22.03
CA ILE A 44 -6.84 3.45 22.17
C ILE A 44 -6.85 4.55 21.11
N VAL A 45 -5.77 5.35 21.01
CA VAL A 45 -5.67 6.46 20.07
C VAL A 45 -5.74 5.99 18.62
N PRO A 46 -4.98 4.97 18.18
CA PRO A 46 -5.10 4.47 16.80
C PRO A 46 -6.48 3.92 16.48
N THR A 47 -7.16 3.28 17.44
CA THR A 47 -8.50 2.73 17.23
C THR A 47 -9.54 3.83 17.00
N ILE A 48 -9.49 4.88 17.83
CA ILE A 48 -10.36 6.06 17.66
C ILE A 48 -10.03 6.75 16.33
N GLY A 49 -8.74 6.93 16.02
CA GLY A 49 -8.31 7.54 14.77
C GLY A 49 -8.77 6.77 13.53
N LEU A 50 -8.75 5.43 13.59
CA LEU A 50 -9.31 4.60 12.52
C LEU A 50 -10.82 4.85 12.34
N GLY A 51 -11.58 4.94 13.44
CA GLY A 51 -13.00 5.26 13.37
C GLY A 51 -13.26 6.59 12.67
N VAL A 52 -12.54 7.64 13.05
CA VAL A 52 -12.65 8.98 12.41
C VAL A 52 -12.27 8.93 10.93
N ALA A 53 -11.23 8.18 10.56
CA ALA A 53 -10.83 8.03 9.16
C ALA A 53 -11.91 7.30 8.33
N LEU A 54 -12.55 6.28 8.90
CA LEU A 54 -13.65 5.58 8.23
C LEU A 54 -14.87 6.49 8.05
N ASP A 55 -15.23 7.26 9.07
CA ASP A 55 -16.32 8.24 8.97
C ASP A 55 -16.04 9.30 7.89
N TYR A 56 -14.80 9.77 7.79
CA TYR A 56 -14.38 10.68 6.74
C TYR A 56 -14.55 10.05 5.34
N MET A 57 -14.06 8.83 5.14
CA MET A 57 -14.19 8.14 3.85
C MET A 57 -15.66 7.87 3.48
N MET A 58 -16.47 7.47 4.45
CA MET A 58 -17.92 7.29 4.26
C MET A 58 -18.63 8.61 3.94
N GLY A 59 -18.18 9.71 4.55
CA GLY A 59 -18.70 11.06 4.27
C GLY A 59 -18.38 11.56 2.86
N VAL A 60 -17.21 11.22 2.31
CA VAL A 60 -16.83 11.47 0.91
C VAL A 60 -17.62 10.54 -0.03
N GLY A 61 -17.88 9.31 0.41
CA GLY A 61 -18.53 8.24 -0.32
C GLY A 61 -17.51 7.31 -0.99
N LEU A 62 -17.53 6.05 -0.61
CA LEU A 62 -16.58 5.05 -1.13
C LEU A 62 -16.66 4.89 -2.65
N GLU A 63 -17.86 5.02 -3.21
CA GLU A 63 -18.10 4.96 -4.66
C GLU A 63 -17.49 6.17 -5.39
N ASN A 64 -17.54 7.35 -4.80
CA ASN A 64 -16.90 8.54 -5.34
C ASN A 64 -15.38 8.42 -5.32
N ILE A 65 -14.82 7.90 -4.23
CA ILE A 65 -13.39 7.62 -4.11
C ILE A 65 -12.95 6.61 -5.18
N ALA A 66 -13.68 5.50 -5.32
CA ALA A 66 -13.38 4.48 -6.31
C ALA A 66 -13.44 5.00 -7.75
N ALA A 67 -14.46 5.83 -8.07
CA ALA A 67 -14.60 6.44 -9.39
C ALA A 67 -13.46 7.41 -9.70
N HIS A 68 -13.09 8.25 -8.74
CA HIS A 68 -11.96 9.18 -8.88
C HIS A 68 -10.63 8.46 -9.07
N GLU A 69 -10.36 7.41 -8.27
CA GLU A 69 -9.14 6.62 -8.41
C GLU A 69 -9.10 5.84 -9.74
N ALA A 70 -10.25 5.37 -10.24
CA ALA A 70 -10.35 4.75 -11.56
C ALA A 70 -10.01 5.77 -12.67
N GLU A 71 -10.49 7.00 -12.57
CA GLU A 71 -10.16 8.07 -13.53
C GLU A 71 -8.67 8.41 -13.51
N LEU A 72 -8.05 8.48 -12.32
CA LEU A 72 -6.61 8.68 -12.18
C LEU A 72 -5.81 7.49 -12.75
N ARG A 73 -6.26 6.26 -12.49
CA ARG A 73 -5.65 5.05 -13.08
C ARG A 73 -5.64 5.13 -14.60
N ASP A 74 -6.77 5.44 -15.20
CA ASP A 74 -6.89 5.47 -16.66
C ASP A 74 -6.05 6.59 -17.27
N TYR A 75 -6.07 7.77 -16.64
CA TYR A 75 -5.24 8.89 -17.06
C TYR A 75 -3.74 8.61 -16.92
N ALA A 76 -3.29 8.11 -15.77
CA ALA A 76 -1.90 7.77 -15.54
C ALA A 76 -1.45 6.64 -16.48
N GLY A 77 -2.29 5.63 -16.70
CA GLY A 77 -2.02 4.56 -17.65
C GLY A 77 -1.79 5.09 -19.08
N PHE A 78 -2.63 6.00 -19.54
CA PHE A 78 -2.49 6.67 -20.83
C PHE A 78 -1.18 7.47 -20.92
N ARG A 79 -0.89 8.29 -19.90
CA ARG A 79 0.33 9.13 -19.89
C ARG A 79 1.62 8.29 -19.84
N LEU A 80 1.66 7.26 -18.99
CA LEU A 80 2.84 6.39 -18.87
C LEU A 80 3.05 5.50 -20.10
N ALA A 81 2.00 5.10 -20.80
CA ALA A 81 2.11 4.34 -22.04
C ALA A 81 2.80 5.14 -23.18
N GLY A 82 2.80 6.47 -23.09
CA GLY A 82 3.53 7.34 -24.02
C GLY A 82 5.05 7.31 -23.84
N LEU A 83 5.54 6.81 -22.69
CA LEU A 83 6.97 6.72 -22.37
C LEU A 83 7.50 5.36 -22.82
N THR A 84 7.99 5.26 -24.05
CA THR A 84 8.38 3.98 -24.69
C THR A 84 9.54 3.27 -24.00
N TRP A 85 10.32 3.98 -23.23
CA TRP A 85 11.45 3.50 -22.42
C TRP A 85 11.06 3.11 -20.99
N LEU A 86 9.78 3.25 -20.63
CA LEU A 86 9.25 2.87 -19.32
C LEU A 86 8.48 1.54 -19.42
N GLN A 87 8.84 0.57 -18.59
CA GLN A 87 8.16 -0.72 -18.52
C GLN A 87 7.27 -0.78 -17.30
N VAL A 88 5.96 -0.68 -17.49
CA VAL A 88 4.97 -0.84 -16.41
C VAL A 88 4.75 -2.31 -16.13
N GLN A 89 4.89 -2.70 -14.85
CA GLN A 89 4.65 -4.04 -14.36
C GLN A 89 3.18 -4.19 -13.91
N GLY A 90 2.56 -5.30 -14.27
CA GLY A 90 1.16 -5.56 -13.95
C GLY A 90 0.18 -4.86 -14.88
N THR A 91 -0.36 -5.65 -15.82
CA THR A 91 -1.25 -5.20 -16.90
C THR A 91 -2.69 -5.67 -16.74
N ALA A 92 -3.07 -6.13 -15.53
CA ALA A 92 -4.44 -6.54 -15.26
C ALA A 92 -5.42 -5.38 -15.51
N PRO A 93 -6.57 -5.62 -16.17
CA PRO A 93 -7.52 -4.56 -16.49
C PRO A 93 -8.13 -3.91 -15.23
N ASP A 94 -8.42 -4.71 -14.22
CA ASP A 94 -9.08 -4.27 -12.98
C ASP A 94 -8.04 -4.01 -11.85
N LYS A 95 -7.01 -3.23 -12.15
CA LYS A 95 -6.02 -2.84 -11.14
C LYS A 95 -6.42 -1.55 -10.43
N ALA A 96 -5.90 -1.34 -9.23
CA ALA A 96 -5.96 -0.05 -8.56
C ALA A 96 -5.09 1.00 -9.28
N ALA A 97 -5.19 2.26 -8.89
CA ALA A 97 -4.37 3.36 -9.41
C ALA A 97 -2.91 3.28 -8.90
N ILE A 98 -2.29 2.12 -9.11
CA ILE A 98 -0.93 1.79 -8.66
C ILE A 98 -0.12 1.33 -9.86
N PHE A 99 1.05 1.95 -10.06
CA PHE A 99 1.95 1.66 -11.17
C PHE A 99 3.34 1.35 -10.63
N SER A 100 3.75 0.08 -10.76
CA SER A 100 5.14 -0.32 -10.59
C SER A 100 5.81 -0.31 -11.95
N PHE A 101 7.00 0.24 -12.03
CA PHE A 101 7.71 0.39 -13.30
C PHE A 101 9.22 0.29 -13.15
N THR A 102 9.86 -0.03 -14.25
CA THR A 102 11.29 0.07 -14.47
C THR A 102 11.54 0.99 -15.66
N MET A 103 12.75 1.54 -15.76
CA MET A 103 13.20 2.38 -16.85
C MET A 103 14.29 1.61 -17.63
N ASP A 104 14.28 1.70 -18.95
CA ASP A 104 15.34 1.13 -19.77
C ASP A 104 16.68 1.85 -19.49
N GLY A 105 17.78 1.12 -19.63
CA GLY A 105 19.12 1.66 -19.37
C GLY A 105 19.71 1.24 -18.03
N ALA A 106 20.68 2.00 -17.54
CA ALA A 106 21.46 1.65 -16.34
C ALA A 106 20.88 2.20 -15.02
N ALA A 107 19.75 2.92 -15.05
CA ALA A 107 19.20 3.56 -13.88
C ALA A 107 18.60 2.54 -12.90
N HIS A 108 19.11 2.50 -11.67
CA HIS A 108 18.51 1.71 -10.63
C HIS A 108 17.27 2.41 -10.06
N ALA A 109 16.28 1.64 -9.56
CA ALA A 109 15.03 2.18 -9.00
C ALA A 109 15.26 3.27 -7.91
N HIS A 110 16.31 3.13 -7.11
CA HIS A 110 16.69 4.15 -6.10
C HIS A 110 17.19 5.46 -6.71
N ASP A 111 17.91 5.40 -7.82
CA ASP A 111 18.40 6.60 -8.51
C ASP A 111 17.24 7.37 -9.12
N ILE A 112 16.33 6.65 -9.78
CA ILE A 112 15.08 7.20 -10.32
C ILE A 112 14.29 7.89 -9.19
N SER A 113 14.02 7.16 -8.08
CA SER A 113 13.26 7.73 -6.96
C SER A 113 13.90 8.96 -6.34
N THR A 114 15.23 9.02 -6.31
CA THR A 114 15.97 10.18 -5.80
C THR A 114 15.79 11.43 -6.68
N ILE A 115 15.74 11.23 -8.01
CA ILE A 115 15.50 12.34 -8.95
C ILE A 115 14.06 12.82 -8.84
N LEU A 116 13.10 11.88 -8.78
CA LEU A 116 11.69 12.21 -8.62
C LEU A 116 11.45 12.98 -7.32
N ASP A 117 12.05 12.57 -6.21
CA ASP A 117 11.94 13.24 -4.91
C ASP A 117 12.42 14.71 -4.98
N LYS A 118 13.54 14.98 -5.68
CA LYS A 118 14.04 16.34 -5.93
C LYS A 118 13.06 17.20 -6.75
N LYS A 119 12.12 16.57 -7.46
CA LYS A 119 11.04 17.23 -8.19
C LYS A 119 9.72 17.29 -7.41
N GLY A 120 9.74 16.88 -6.14
CA GLY A 120 8.56 16.86 -5.28
C GLY A 120 7.63 15.67 -5.53
N VAL A 121 8.10 14.62 -6.21
CA VAL A 121 7.33 13.41 -6.50
C VAL A 121 7.82 12.26 -5.63
N ALA A 122 7.00 11.85 -4.68
CA ALA A 122 7.30 10.73 -3.80
C ALA A 122 6.84 9.40 -4.43
N VAL A 123 7.79 8.50 -4.65
CA VAL A 123 7.54 7.12 -5.09
C VAL A 123 8.24 6.13 -4.16
N ARG A 124 7.79 4.90 -4.13
CA ARG A 124 8.50 3.85 -3.41
C ARG A 124 9.42 3.09 -4.37
N ALA A 125 10.71 2.98 -4.04
CA ALA A 125 11.67 2.16 -4.75
C ALA A 125 12.06 0.92 -3.95
N GLY A 126 12.32 -0.19 -4.63
CA GLY A 126 12.83 -1.43 -4.04
C GLY A 126 12.02 -2.68 -4.41
N GLN A 127 12.12 -3.71 -3.57
CA GLN A 127 11.47 -5.01 -3.80
C GLN A 127 10.02 -5.07 -3.30
N HIS A 128 9.51 -4.02 -2.65
CA HIS A 128 8.14 -3.93 -2.11
C HIS A 128 7.78 -5.03 -1.12
N CYS A 129 8.76 -5.56 -0.38
CA CYS A 129 8.62 -6.73 0.51
C CYS A 129 8.13 -7.99 -0.23
N CYS A 130 8.40 -8.11 -1.52
CA CYS A 130 7.90 -9.17 -2.40
C CYS A 130 9.03 -9.71 -3.32
N GLY A 131 10.13 -10.16 -2.72
CA GLY A 131 11.29 -10.71 -3.44
C GLY A 131 10.94 -11.80 -4.46
N PRO A 132 10.08 -12.80 -4.13
CA PRO A 132 9.67 -13.82 -5.10
C PRO A 132 8.98 -13.25 -6.35
N LEU A 133 8.17 -12.20 -6.21
CA LEU A 133 7.56 -11.52 -7.35
C LEU A 133 8.60 -10.80 -8.21
N MET A 134 9.57 -10.12 -7.58
CA MET A 134 10.65 -9.47 -8.32
C MET A 134 11.46 -10.49 -9.13
N ALA A 135 11.78 -11.63 -8.54
CA ALA A 135 12.46 -12.73 -9.24
C ALA A 135 11.62 -13.27 -10.43
N HIS A 136 10.31 -13.44 -10.24
CA HIS A 136 9.39 -13.87 -11.30
C HIS A 136 9.33 -12.88 -12.45
N LEU A 137 9.36 -11.59 -12.16
CA LEU A 137 9.40 -10.51 -13.16
C LEU A 137 10.78 -10.31 -13.79
N GLY A 138 11.82 -11.01 -13.33
CA GLY A 138 13.21 -10.81 -13.77
C GLY A 138 13.78 -9.46 -13.34
N GLN A 139 13.24 -8.85 -12.28
CA GLN A 139 13.63 -7.53 -11.79
C GLN A 139 14.33 -7.64 -10.43
N THR A 140 15.27 -6.75 -10.17
CA THR A 140 15.91 -6.61 -8.84
C THR A 140 15.14 -5.66 -7.94
N ALA A 141 14.53 -4.64 -8.53
CA ALA A 141 13.73 -3.61 -7.86
C ALA A 141 12.86 -2.89 -8.89
N THR A 142 11.78 -2.26 -8.43
CA THR A 142 10.96 -1.35 -9.24
C THR A 142 10.70 -0.05 -8.48
N CYS A 143 10.34 1.01 -9.20
CA CYS A 143 9.67 2.18 -8.63
C CYS A 143 8.16 1.95 -8.65
N ARG A 144 7.46 2.47 -7.63
CA ARG A 144 5.99 2.39 -7.54
C ARG A 144 5.38 3.74 -7.22
N ALA A 145 4.59 4.27 -8.14
CA ALA A 145 3.69 5.37 -7.92
C ALA A 145 2.31 4.84 -7.53
N SER A 146 1.69 5.45 -6.53
CA SER A 146 0.36 5.07 -6.04
C SER A 146 -0.47 6.35 -5.90
N PHE A 147 -1.64 6.38 -6.52
CA PHE A 147 -2.57 7.49 -6.46
C PHE A 147 -3.76 7.13 -5.60
N GLY A 148 -4.20 8.06 -4.79
CA GLY A 148 -5.36 7.93 -3.94
C GLY A 148 -6.31 9.09 -4.11
N MET A 149 -7.34 9.15 -3.29
CA MET A 149 -8.42 10.15 -3.38
C MET A 149 -7.99 11.62 -3.28
N TYR A 150 -6.75 11.89 -2.88
CA TYR A 150 -6.21 13.27 -2.77
C TYR A 150 -5.50 13.72 -4.04
N ASN A 151 -5.12 12.80 -4.91
CA ASN A 151 -4.31 13.10 -6.07
C ASN A 151 -5.12 13.67 -7.22
N THR A 152 -4.44 14.35 -8.12
CA THR A 152 -5.02 15.02 -9.27
C THR A 152 -4.32 14.60 -10.57
N LYS A 153 -4.96 14.85 -11.72
CA LYS A 153 -4.34 14.64 -13.04
C LYS A 153 -3.08 15.50 -13.23
N ALA A 154 -3.06 16.71 -12.67
CA ALA A 154 -1.89 17.57 -12.73
C ALA A 154 -0.68 16.96 -12.02
N GLU A 155 -0.89 16.23 -10.89
CA GLU A 155 0.19 15.51 -10.21
C GLU A 155 0.68 14.30 -11.01
N VAL A 156 -0.20 13.66 -11.78
CA VAL A 156 0.24 12.64 -12.77
C VAL A 156 1.15 13.27 -13.83
N ASP A 157 0.82 14.46 -14.31
CA ASP A 157 1.65 15.18 -15.28
C ASP A 157 3.02 15.52 -14.71
N VAL A 158 3.08 15.98 -13.46
CA VAL A 158 4.35 16.23 -12.74
C VAL A 158 5.18 14.94 -12.60
N LEU A 159 4.55 13.80 -12.32
CA LEU A 159 5.26 12.50 -12.32
C LEU A 159 5.88 12.20 -13.69
N VAL A 160 5.13 12.41 -14.78
CA VAL A 160 5.63 12.17 -16.15
C VAL A 160 6.82 13.06 -16.48
N GLU A 161 6.73 14.37 -16.22
CA GLU A 161 7.82 15.31 -16.41
C GLU A 161 9.08 14.95 -15.59
N ALA A 162 8.88 14.49 -14.35
CA ALA A 162 10.00 14.05 -13.52
C ALA A 162 10.64 12.75 -14.03
N LEU A 163 9.84 11.84 -14.61
CA LEU A 163 10.33 10.63 -15.25
C LEU A 163 11.12 10.93 -16.51
N GLU A 164 10.64 11.84 -17.35
CA GLU A 164 11.36 12.31 -18.56
C GLU A 164 12.73 12.89 -18.18
N LEU A 165 12.77 13.74 -17.15
CA LEU A 165 14.04 14.27 -16.65
C LEU A 165 14.97 13.16 -16.14
N ALA A 166 14.43 12.18 -15.39
CA ALA A 166 15.23 11.06 -14.90
C ALA A 166 15.81 10.25 -16.07
N HIS A 167 15.00 9.99 -17.10
CA HIS A 167 15.46 9.29 -18.30
C HIS A 167 16.59 10.04 -18.99
N ASP A 168 16.45 11.36 -19.21
CA ASP A 168 17.47 12.18 -19.89
C ASP A 168 18.82 12.20 -19.14
N LEU A 169 18.80 11.99 -17.81
CA LEU A 169 20.02 11.94 -17.01
C LEU A 169 20.75 10.59 -17.06
N PHE A 170 20.06 9.51 -17.46
CA PHE A 170 20.59 8.15 -17.50
C PHE A 170 20.62 7.51 -18.89
N ALA A 171 20.15 8.22 -19.92
CA ALA A 171 20.15 7.79 -21.32
C ALA A 171 21.55 7.73 -21.95
#